data_08870869d853bdeda1e1a843ab29c881
#
_entry.id   08870869d853bdeda1e1a843ab29c881
#
_cell.length_a   1.000
_cell.length_b   1.000
_cell.length_c   1.000
_cell.angle_alpha   90.00
_cell.angle_beta   90.00
_cell.angle_gamma   90.00
#
_symmetry.space_group_name_H-M   'P 1'
#
loop_
_entity.id
_entity.type
_entity.pdbx_description
1 polymer ?
#
loop_
_entity_poly.entity_id
_entity_poly.type
_entity_poly.pdbx_seq_one_letter_code
_entity_poly.pdbx_strand_id
1 'polypeptide(L)'
;MNKKILWVVVSGLMALSLVMAACGPAATPSTPSTPTTPTTPATPATPTTPTTATQEKPQQEAVSPDKPKYGGTFTIITGTNIQIFGAAVGNRGASQSGYVLEQILGVDMTRGRGGSKVSDYGDAGATSFDDVVGWLAESFKAPSVGVWILNIRRGIHFALDPNSAASKLVNGREMTAEDVAYSIEYLRDTPTSWIQVAEPLLIKNTTVERTGPWQITVRTPVNPANGYLWIMGGGGSQYVWPKEMLQKYGTSNAWRDQVGTGPFILSDFVSDSQALYIRNPNYWATNPIGPGKGDQLPYVDQLRYLVVPDLSTRLAAFRTGKADWIDGILREDGDNMLKTNPKTQAYQYIQAPLQVAMRTDKKDLPYKDKRVRQALMMATDMNGIKQNLYGGKAEILDSPARKLYTSVYTPLEQLPASTQELYKYNPEKARQLLKEAGYPSGFKAKLVLQTTNTAGDMGAILADQWSKVGVSLELQPKEPGVFSSMFAARSYDELFLSNYPGGTGALYTRYGNSYFRGPNNYNLSYVNDPEGTDPIIAKAIDDVQKYVMVDYTKCDELMKALNQYTLDQAFLIPTPAAYGYRLWEPWIKNYYGEGPTKFWLQYVWVDQDLKKAMGR
;
A
#
# COMPACT_ATOMS: atom_id res chain seq x y z
N MET A 1 -32.59 -45.72 -2.52
CA MET A 1 -31.48 -45.83 -1.56
C MET A 1 -31.34 -44.50 -0.82
N ASN A 2 -31.43 -44.52 0.50
CA ASN A 2 -31.62 -43.31 1.32
C ASN A 2 -30.30 -42.52 1.42
N LYS A 3 -30.29 -41.20 1.16
CA LYS A 3 -29.13 -40.33 1.18
C LYS A 3 -28.26 -40.42 2.46
N LYS A 4 -28.85 -40.86 3.59
CA LYS A 4 -28.13 -41.09 4.87
C LYS A 4 -27.23 -42.32 4.84
N ILE A 5 -27.54 -43.35 4.03
CA ILE A 5 -26.72 -44.58 3.92
C ILE A 5 -25.47 -44.31 3.05
N LEU A 6 -25.57 -43.45 2.05
CA LEU A 6 -24.44 -43.08 1.18
C LEU A 6 -23.33 -42.34 1.95
N TRP A 7 -23.71 -41.48 2.91
CA TRP A 7 -22.74 -40.73 3.74
C TRP A 7 -21.96 -41.63 4.72
N VAL A 8 -22.57 -42.65 5.27
CA VAL A 8 -21.92 -43.59 6.20
C VAL A 8 -20.94 -44.50 5.45
N VAL A 9 -21.20 -44.86 4.22
CA VAL A 9 -20.30 -45.70 3.40
C VAL A 9 -19.08 -44.89 2.92
N VAL A 10 -19.26 -43.61 2.55
CA VAL A 10 -18.15 -42.72 2.12
C VAL A 10 -17.24 -42.35 3.32
N SER A 11 -17.82 -42.13 4.50
CA SER A 11 -17.01 -41.87 5.71
C SER A 11 -16.25 -43.09 6.20
N GLY A 12 -16.79 -44.30 6.03
CA GLY A 12 -16.13 -45.55 6.38
C GLY A 12 -14.95 -45.90 5.48
N LEU A 13 -15.02 -45.56 4.18
CA LEU A 13 -13.92 -45.77 3.23
C LEU A 13 -12.76 -44.78 3.38
N MET A 14 -12.99 -43.55 3.85
CA MET A 14 -11.92 -42.59 4.17
C MET A 14 -11.17 -42.93 5.46
N ALA A 15 -11.81 -43.57 6.45
CA ALA A 15 -11.16 -44.01 7.68
C ALA A 15 -10.23 -45.22 7.49
N LEU A 16 -10.51 -46.07 6.49
CA LEU A 16 -9.68 -47.27 6.24
C LEU A 16 -8.40 -46.98 5.43
N SER A 17 -8.34 -45.83 4.72
CA SER A 17 -7.14 -45.44 3.97
C SER A 17 -6.04 -44.75 4.81
N LEU A 18 -6.33 -44.40 6.07
CA LEU A 18 -5.39 -43.72 6.97
C LEU A 18 -4.62 -44.65 7.91
N VAL A 19 -4.94 -45.95 7.94
CA VAL A 19 -4.31 -46.92 8.87
C VAL A 19 -3.18 -47.75 8.24
N MET A 20 -2.94 -47.63 6.92
CA MET A 20 -1.95 -48.47 6.21
C MET A 20 -0.61 -47.76 5.91
N ALA A 21 -0.34 -46.61 6.50
CA ALA A 21 0.89 -45.82 6.23
C ALA A 21 1.88 -45.72 7.42
N ALA A 22 1.78 -46.59 8.43
CA ALA A 22 2.64 -46.55 9.61
C ALA A 22 3.29 -47.89 9.91
N CYS A 23 4.20 -48.37 9.06
CA CYS A 23 5.22 -49.38 9.39
C CYS A 23 6.41 -49.29 8.44
N GLY A 24 7.42 -48.51 8.82
CA GLY A 24 8.78 -48.55 8.26
C GLY A 24 9.78 -48.83 9.37
N PRO A 25 10.87 -49.54 9.13
CA PRO A 25 11.73 -50.13 10.18
C PRO A 25 12.60 -49.08 10.89
N ALA A 26 12.82 -49.30 12.20
CA ALA A 26 13.61 -48.50 13.11
C ALA A 26 15.11 -48.48 12.75
N ALA A 27 15.70 -47.29 12.77
CA ALA A 27 17.14 -47.09 12.63
C ALA A 27 17.84 -47.24 13.97
N THR A 28 18.99 -47.95 13.95
CA THR A 28 19.88 -48.26 15.08
C THR A 28 20.62 -47.00 15.57
N PRO A 29 20.86 -46.83 16.89
CA PRO A 29 21.57 -45.66 17.40
C PRO A 29 23.09 -45.79 17.24
N SER A 30 23.73 -44.70 16.79
CA SER A 30 25.18 -44.56 16.71
C SER A 30 25.80 -44.09 18.04
N THR A 31 26.90 -44.68 18.40
CA THR A 31 27.72 -44.48 19.61
C THR A 31 28.39 -43.08 19.64
N PRO A 32 28.57 -42.43 20.80
CA PRO A 32 29.25 -41.15 20.90
C PRO A 32 30.77 -41.26 20.85
N SER A 33 31.41 -40.37 20.11
CA SER A 33 32.87 -40.22 20.03
C SER A 33 33.41 -39.30 21.12
N THR A 34 34.57 -39.69 21.64
CA THR A 34 35.37 -39.16 22.76
C THR A 34 35.91 -37.73 22.47
N PRO A 35 36.06 -36.86 23.49
CA PRO A 35 36.58 -35.49 23.31
C PRO A 35 38.12 -35.46 23.24
N THR A 36 38.62 -34.66 22.32
CA THR A 36 40.05 -34.32 22.17
C THR A 36 40.44 -33.09 22.97
N THR A 37 41.62 -33.14 23.53
CA THR A 37 42.32 -32.22 24.45
C THR A 37 42.58 -30.81 23.88
N PRO A 38 42.63 -29.74 24.72
CA PRO A 38 42.80 -28.36 24.26
C PRO A 38 44.26 -28.01 23.97
N THR A 39 44.48 -27.26 22.88
CA THR A 39 45.75 -26.65 22.52
C THR A 39 45.83 -25.19 22.97
N THR A 40 47.02 -24.77 23.35
CA THR A 40 47.50 -23.54 23.97
C THR A 40 47.14 -22.22 23.22
N PRO A 41 46.99 -21.08 23.93
CA PRO A 41 46.57 -19.83 23.34
C PRO A 41 47.70 -19.09 22.58
N ALA A 42 47.31 -18.56 21.41
CA ALA A 42 48.16 -17.67 20.61
C ALA A 42 47.93 -16.18 20.96
N THR A 43 48.98 -15.44 20.87
CA THR A 43 49.20 -14.00 21.18
C THR A 43 48.18 -13.05 20.47
N PRO A 44 47.77 -11.91 21.09
CA PRO A 44 46.77 -11.02 20.52
C PRO A 44 47.34 -10.22 19.35
N ALA A 45 46.61 -10.22 18.23
CA ALA A 45 46.85 -9.35 17.07
C ALA A 45 46.17 -7.97 17.25
N THR A 46 46.84 -6.97 16.77
CA THR A 46 46.49 -5.55 16.76
C THR A 46 45.13 -5.28 16.11
N PRO A 47 44.30 -4.33 16.60
CA PRO A 47 42.97 -4.07 16.04
C PRO A 47 43.05 -3.42 14.65
N THR A 48 42.54 -4.11 13.66
CA THR A 48 42.25 -3.57 12.33
C THR A 48 40.94 -2.80 12.35
N THR A 49 40.93 -1.62 11.80
CA THR A 49 39.77 -0.75 11.58
C THR A 49 38.64 -1.48 10.85
N PRO A 50 37.38 -1.32 11.24
CA PRO A 50 36.29 -1.97 10.54
C PRO A 50 36.10 -1.40 9.14
N THR A 51 36.35 -2.23 8.16
CA THR A 51 35.98 -1.96 6.77
C THR A 51 34.46 -2.02 6.67
N THR A 52 33.86 -0.90 6.30
CA THR A 52 32.42 -0.77 6.00
C THR A 52 32.07 -1.80 4.93
N ALA A 53 31.32 -2.80 5.29
CA ALA A 53 30.76 -3.76 4.33
C ALA A 53 29.75 -3.02 3.46
N THR A 54 30.18 -2.65 2.25
CA THR A 54 29.28 -2.22 1.18
C THR A 54 28.35 -3.38 0.87
N GLN A 55 27.07 -3.25 1.15
CA GLN A 55 26.06 -4.19 0.68
C GLN A 55 26.05 -4.14 -0.84
N GLU A 56 26.59 -5.16 -1.48
CA GLU A 56 26.38 -5.39 -2.90
C GLU A 56 24.88 -5.64 -3.12
N LYS A 57 24.21 -4.67 -3.75
CA LYS A 57 22.92 -4.89 -4.39
C LYS A 57 23.10 -6.02 -5.41
N PRO A 58 22.17 -6.96 -5.53
CA PRO A 58 22.19 -7.90 -6.64
C PRO A 58 22.21 -7.10 -7.94
N GLN A 59 23.34 -7.15 -8.65
CA GLN A 59 23.47 -6.58 -9.98
C GLN A 59 22.61 -7.41 -10.91
N GLN A 60 21.44 -6.88 -11.27
CA GLN A 60 20.66 -7.39 -12.37
C GLN A 60 21.47 -7.13 -13.64
N GLU A 61 21.91 -8.20 -14.30
CA GLU A 61 22.54 -8.09 -15.61
C GLU A 61 21.66 -7.25 -16.52
N ALA A 62 22.24 -6.24 -17.15
CA ALA A 62 21.56 -5.40 -18.12
C ALA A 62 21.23 -6.25 -19.36
N VAL A 63 20.05 -6.86 -19.35
CA VAL A 63 19.49 -7.54 -20.52
C VAL A 63 19.34 -6.47 -21.60
N SER A 64 19.89 -6.72 -22.80
CA SER A 64 19.65 -5.87 -23.97
C SER A 64 18.14 -5.69 -24.10
N PRO A 65 17.63 -4.45 -24.16
CA PRO A 65 16.19 -4.23 -24.12
C PRO A 65 15.56 -4.77 -25.40
N ASP A 66 14.84 -5.89 -25.28
CA ASP A 66 14.09 -6.48 -26.38
C ASP A 66 13.02 -5.51 -26.87
N LYS A 67 12.84 -5.42 -28.20
CA LYS A 67 11.77 -4.60 -28.75
C LYS A 67 10.41 -5.18 -28.33
N PRO A 68 9.48 -4.37 -27.79
CA PRO A 68 8.17 -4.84 -27.38
C PRO A 68 7.40 -5.54 -28.50
N LYS A 69 6.66 -6.58 -28.13
CA LYS A 69 5.77 -7.33 -29.02
C LYS A 69 4.33 -7.17 -28.55
N TYR A 70 3.43 -6.98 -29.51
CA TYR A 70 2.00 -6.94 -29.21
C TYR A 70 1.44 -8.35 -29.04
N GLY A 71 0.40 -8.45 -28.22
CA GLY A 71 -0.37 -9.68 -28.08
C GLY A 71 -0.20 -10.37 -26.73
N GLY A 72 -0.97 -11.45 -26.56
CA GLY A 72 -0.92 -12.30 -25.39
C GLY A 72 -1.75 -11.83 -24.21
N THR A 73 -1.77 -12.66 -23.17
CA THR A 73 -2.48 -12.43 -21.93
C THR A 73 -1.49 -12.26 -20.79
N PHE A 74 -1.64 -11.18 -20.03
CA PHE A 74 -0.93 -10.99 -18.77
C PHE A 74 -1.85 -11.39 -17.61
N THR A 75 -1.40 -12.32 -16.77
CA THR A 75 -2.18 -12.87 -15.66
C THR A 75 -1.65 -12.44 -14.31
N ILE A 76 -2.42 -11.64 -13.59
CA ILE A 76 -2.20 -11.27 -12.18
C ILE A 76 -2.94 -12.25 -11.29
N ILE A 77 -2.31 -12.72 -10.20
CA ILE A 77 -2.99 -13.52 -9.17
C ILE A 77 -2.96 -12.81 -7.82
N THR A 78 -4.10 -12.78 -7.14
CA THR A 78 -4.31 -12.08 -5.86
C THR A 78 -5.14 -12.89 -4.89
N GLY A 79 -5.09 -12.50 -3.60
CA GLY A 79 -5.95 -13.09 -2.56
C GLY A 79 -7.26 -12.32 -2.32
N THR A 80 -7.42 -11.15 -2.93
CA THR A 80 -8.55 -10.25 -2.65
C THR A 80 -9.38 -9.98 -3.89
N ASN A 81 -10.71 -10.01 -3.70
CA ASN A 81 -11.68 -9.72 -4.74
C ASN A 81 -11.77 -8.22 -5.05
N ILE A 82 -12.19 -7.90 -6.26
CA ILE A 82 -12.58 -6.54 -6.65
C ILE A 82 -14.00 -6.31 -6.13
N GLN A 83 -14.16 -5.32 -5.26
CA GLN A 83 -15.45 -5.06 -4.61
C GLN A 83 -16.11 -3.76 -5.07
N ILE A 84 -15.36 -2.87 -5.72
CA ILE A 84 -15.79 -1.51 -6.00
C ILE A 84 -15.52 -1.18 -7.45
N PHE A 85 -16.58 -0.83 -8.16
CA PHE A 85 -16.57 -0.38 -9.55
C PHE A 85 -17.14 1.03 -9.72
N GLY A 86 -17.91 1.52 -8.76
CA GLY A 86 -18.62 2.80 -8.86
C GLY A 86 -17.75 4.01 -8.53
N ALA A 87 -18.11 5.14 -9.12
CA ALA A 87 -17.37 6.40 -9.00
C ALA A 87 -17.35 6.98 -7.58
N ALA A 88 -18.42 6.80 -6.82
CA ALA A 88 -18.63 7.48 -5.54
C ALA A 88 -18.72 6.56 -4.35
N VAL A 89 -18.57 5.25 -4.54
CA VAL A 89 -18.82 4.28 -3.48
C VAL A 89 -17.61 4.16 -2.55
N GLY A 90 -17.81 4.51 -1.32
CA GLY A 90 -17.14 4.09 -0.05
C GLY A 90 -15.63 4.09 -0.06
N ASN A 91 -14.81 3.45 -0.13
CA ASN A 91 -13.38 3.39 0.10
C ASN A 91 -12.62 3.41 -1.24
N ARG A 92 -12.07 4.56 -1.60
CA ARG A 92 -11.10 4.71 -2.71
C ARG A 92 -11.27 3.69 -3.82
N GLY A 93 -11.83 4.04 -4.94
CA GLY A 93 -12.02 3.14 -6.08
C GLY A 93 -10.88 2.16 -6.21
N ALA A 94 -11.20 0.89 -6.35
CA ALA A 94 -10.21 -0.18 -6.36
C ALA A 94 -9.08 0.18 -7.33
N SER A 95 -7.84 -0.18 -7.01
CA SER A 95 -6.68 0.03 -7.90
C SER A 95 -6.96 -0.47 -9.32
N GLN A 96 -7.82 -1.47 -9.43
CA GLN A 96 -8.26 -2.11 -10.66
C GLN A 96 -9.14 -1.21 -11.53
N SER A 97 -9.86 -0.24 -10.95
CA SER A 97 -10.57 0.78 -11.74
C SER A 97 -9.62 1.60 -12.61
N GLY A 98 -8.36 1.77 -12.19
CA GLY A 98 -7.32 2.44 -12.98
C GLY A 98 -6.87 1.70 -14.24
N TYR A 99 -7.41 0.51 -14.50
CA TYR A 99 -7.19 -0.17 -15.79
C TYR A 99 -8.18 0.32 -16.87
N VAL A 100 -9.34 0.78 -16.44
CA VAL A 100 -10.43 1.29 -17.30
C VAL A 100 -10.52 2.81 -17.27
N LEU A 101 -10.28 3.41 -16.11
CA LEU A 101 -10.43 4.83 -15.84
C LEU A 101 -9.07 5.49 -15.66
N GLU A 102 -8.96 6.76 -16.00
CA GLU A 102 -7.72 7.50 -15.85
C GLU A 102 -7.88 8.73 -14.97
N GLN A 103 -6.74 9.20 -14.47
CA GLN A 103 -6.62 10.34 -13.58
C GLN A 103 -6.25 11.62 -14.35
N ILE A 104 -6.50 12.77 -13.74
CA ILE A 104 -6.17 14.06 -14.34
C ILE A 104 -4.66 14.24 -14.47
N LEU A 105 -3.93 13.89 -13.40
CA LEU A 105 -2.46 13.90 -13.35
C LEU A 105 -1.94 12.48 -13.17
N GLY A 106 -0.73 12.22 -13.61
CA GLY A 106 -0.08 10.93 -13.57
C GLY A 106 1.33 10.98 -12.97
N VAL A 107 1.99 9.83 -13.00
CA VAL A 107 3.38 9.66 -12.57
C VAL A 107 4.28 9.63 -13.79
N ASP A 108 5.38 10.38 -13.74
CA ASP A 108 6.38 10.40 -14.82
C ASP A 108 7.20 9.10 -14.85
N MET A 109 6.76 8.13 -15.62
CA MET A 109 7.45 6.84 -15.77
C MET A 109 8.85 6.98 -16.38
N THR A 110 9.18 8.11 -17.04
CA THR A 110 10.54 8.36 -17.56
C THR A 110 11.56 8.58 -16.44
N ARG A 111 11.13 8.95 -15.25
CA ARG A 111 11.96 9.13 -14.05
C ARG A 111 12.12 7.83 -13.25
N GLY A 112 11.25 6.86 -13.49
CA GLY A 112 11.22 5.57 -12.79
C GLY A 112 12.35 4.62 -13.22
N ARG A 113 12.26 3.38 -12.75
CA ARG A 113 13.27 2.33 -12.95
C ARG A 113 13.47 1.94 -14.40
N GLY A 114 12.43 2.01 -15.23
CA GLY A 114 12.51 1.78 -16.67
C GLY A 114 13.10 2.95 -17.46
N GLY A 115 13.24 4.10 -16.83
CA GLY A 115 13.79 5.33 -17.41
C GLY A 115 15.11 5.75 -16.76
N SER A 116 15.16 7.00 -16.28
CA SER A 116 16.39 7.61 -15.72
C SER A 116 16.79 7.10 -14.34
N LYS A 117 15.93 6.34 -13.65
CA LYS A 117 16.12 5.78 -12.30
C LYS A 117 16.33 6.85 -11.19
N VAL A 118 15.87 8.07 -11.43
CA VAL A 118 15.93 9.17 -10.46
C VAL A 118 14.92 8.94 -9.34
N SER A 119 13.76 8.37 -9.66
CA SER A 119 12.68 8.07 -8.73
C SER A 119 12.45 6.58 -8.60
N ASP A 120 12.17 6.15 -7.38
CA ASP A 120 11.80 4.77 -7.07
C ASP A 120 10.29 4.68 -6.78
N TYR A 121 9.51 4.23 -7.76
CA TYR A 121 8.07 4.02 -7.63
C TYR A 121 7.71 2.66 -7.00
N GLY A 122 8.61 2.10 -6.20
CA GLY A 122 8.50 0.74 -5.67
C GLY A 122 7.24 0.47 -4.86
N ASP A 123 6.67 1.47 -4.19
CA ASP A 123 5.57 1.23 -3.26
C ASP A 123 4.38 2.22 -3.41
N ALA A 124 4.61 3.44 -3.84
CA ALA A 124 3.66 4.51 -3.64
C ALA A 124 3.27 5.33 -4.87
N GLY A 125 3.86 5.11 -6.01
CA GLY A 125 3.75 6.04 -7.13
C GLY A 125 4.66 7.27 -6.89
N ALA A 126 4.19 8.48 -7.26
CA ALA A 126 4.99 9.69 -7.09
C ALA A 126 5.36 9.95 -5.62
N THR A 127 6.65 10.04 -5.34
CA THR A 127 7.20 10.34 -4.01
C THR A 127 7.55 11.82 -3.86
N SER A 128 7.68 12.52 -4.97
CA SER A 128 7.94 13.95 -5.08
C SER A 128 6.94 14.58 -6.05
N PHE A 129 6.73 15.89 -5.93
CA PHE A 129 5.94 16.64 -6.91
C PHE A 129 6.63 16.67 -8.29
N ASP A 130 7.95 16.61 -8.33
CA ASP A 130 8.73 16.50 -9.57
C ASP A 130 8.45 15.21 -10.36
N ASP A 131 7.87 14.21 -9.70
CA ASP A 131 7.47 12.96 -10.33
C ASP A 131 6.08 13.04 -11.00
N VAL A 132 5.41 14.18 -10.92
CA VAL A 132 4.04 14.35 -11.38
C VAL A 132 4.00 15.02 -12.74
N VAL A 133 3.25 14.43 -13.64
CA VAL A 133 3.02 14.95 -14.98
C VAL A 133 1.53 15.11 -15.26
N GLY A 134 1.22 15.92 -16.24
CA GLY A 134 -0.12 15.92 -16.82
C GLY A 134 -0.42 14.56 -17.45
N TRP A 135 -1.66 14.07 -17.24
CA TRP A 135 -2.11 12.83 -17.88
C TRP A 135 -3.33 13.13 -18.76
N LEU A 136 -4.57 13.05 -18.21
CA LEU A 136 -5.73 13.60 -18.95
C LEU A 136 -5.67 15.13 -19.07
N ALA A 137 -5.04 15.82 -18.13
CA ALA A 137 -4.56 17.19 -18.38
C ALA A 137 -3.27 17.11 -19.20
N GLU A 138 -3.22 17.83 -20.33
CA GLU A 138 -2.01 17.98 -21.14
C GLU A 138 -0.91 18.73 -20.39
N SER A 139 -1.33 19.75 -19.63
CA SER A 139 -0.47 20.55 -18.77
C SER A 139 -1.25 21.14 -17.60
N PHE A 140 -0.52 21.53 -16.56
CA PHE A 140 -1.11 22.21 -15.42
C PHE A 140 -0.20 23.32 -14.91
N LYS A 141 -0.80 24.29 -14.22
CA LYS A 141 -0.10 25.37 -13.51
C LYS A 141 -0.72 25.55 -12.14
N ALA A 142 0.11 25.89 -11.17
CA ALA A 142 -0.29 26.27 -9.82
C ALA A 142 0.20 27.70 -9.53
N PRO A 143 -0.55 28.74 -9.97
CA PRO A 143 -0.12 30.13 -9.84
C PRO A 143 -0.06 30.61 -8.39
N SER A 144 -0.76 29.95 -7.50
CA SER A 144 -0.70 30.14 -6.05
C SER A 144 -1.14 28.88 -5.33
N VAL A 145 -0.81 28.78 -4.05
CA VAL A 145 -1.18 27.63 -3.22
C VAL A 145 -2.70 27.39 -3.27
N GLY A 146 -3.10 26.17 -3.59
CA GLY A 146 -4.50 25.77 -3.70
C GLY A 146 -5.24 26.23 -4.95
N VAL A 147 -4.56 26.79 -5.94
CA VAL A 147 -5.16 27.15 -7.24
C VAL A 147 -4.47 26.38 -8.36
N TRP A 148 -5.26 25.65 -9.13
CA TRP A 148 -4.79 24.79 -10.22
C TRP A 148 -5.47 25.18 -11.52
N ILE A 149 -4.69 25.49 -12.56
CA ILE A 149 -5.18 25.68 -13.91
C ILE A 149 -4.80 24.45 -14.71
N LEU A 150 -5.78 23.71 -15.20
CA LEU A 150 -5.62 22.45 -15.92
C LEU A 150 -6.03 22.63 -17.37
N ASN A 151 -5.11 22.41 -18.29
CA ASN A 151 -5.41 22.33 -19.72
C ASN A 151 -5.71 20.87 -20.07
N ILE A 152 -6.92 20.58 -20.50
CA ILE A 152 -7.38 19.21 -20.76
C ILE A 152 -6.92 18.80 -22.16
N ARG A 153 -6.37 17.58 -22.25
CA ARG A 153 -5.85 16.99 -23.47
C ARG A 153 -6.98 16.72 -24.45
N ARG A 154 -6.75 17.08 -25.72
CA ARG A 154 -7.68 16.80 -26.82
C ARG A 154 -7.40 15.43 -27.43
N GLY A 155 -8.38 14.91 -28.19
CA GLY A 155 -8.24 13.64 -28.91
C GLY A 155 -8.33 12.41 -28.04
N ILE A 156 -8.69 12.53 -26.76
CA ILE A 156 -8.93 11.39 -25.87
C ILE A 156 -10.40 10.97 -25.99
N HIS A 157 -10.63 9.71 -26.33
CA HIS A 157 -11.96 9.14 -26.49
C HIS A 157 -12.27 8.13 -25.39
N PHE A 158 -13.50 8.10 -24.95
CA PHE A 158 -13.99 7.01 -24.08
C PHE A 158 -14.02 5.69 -24.84
N ALA A 159 -13.72 4.60 -24.14
CA ALA A 159 -13.72 3.27 -24.73
C ALA A 159 -15.14 2.87 -25.18
N LEU A 160 -15.20 2.17 -26.33
CA LEU A 160 -16.45 1.67 -26.89
C LEU A 160 -16.54 0.16 -26.68
N ASP A 161 -17.46 -0.27 -25.81
CA ASP A 161 -17.85 -1.66 -25.61
C ASP A 161 -19.30 -1.86 -26.12
N PRO A 162 -19.48 -2.60 -27.22
CA PRO A 162 -20.82 -2.82 -27.79
C PRO A 162 -21.72 -3.68 -26.88
N ASN A 163 -21.19 -4.34 -25.86
CA ASN A 163 -21.95 -5.15 -24.91
C ASN A 163 -22.39 -4.38 -23.67
N SER A 164 -21.83 -3.18 -23.43
CA SER A 164 -22.18 -2.32 -22.30
C SER A 164 -23.24 -1.27 -22.71
N ALA A 165 -24.34 -1.21 -21.94
CA ALA A 165 -25.37 -0.17 -22.12
C ALA A 165 -24.82 1.21 -21.74
N ALA A 166 -23.94 1.30 -20.76
CA ALA A 166 -23.28 2.52 -20.36
C ALA A 166 -22.32 3.02 -21.46
N SER A 167 -21.55 2.12 -22.07
CA SER A 167 -20.66 2.46 -23.17
C SER A 167 -21.43 2.90 -24.41
N LYS A 168 -22.58 2.27 -24.72
CA LYS A 168 -23.47 2.73 -25.81
C LYS A 168 -24.03 4.13 -25.54
N LEU A 169 -24.32 4.48 -24.30
CA LEU A 169 -24.76 5.82 -23.93
C LEU A 169 -23.69 6.88 -24.24
N VAL A 170 -22.45 6.60 -23.93
CA VAL A 170 -21.29 7.46 -24.16
C VAL A 170 -20.87 7.47 -25.64
N ASN A 171 -21.06 6.34 -26.32
CA ASN A 171 -20.81 6.13 -27.76
C ASN A 171 -19.40 6.54 -28.23
N GLY A 172 -18.38 6.28 -27.39
CA GLY A 172 -16.97 6.54 -27.77
C GLY A 172 -16.63 8.01 -28.04
N ARG A 173 -17.43 8.96 -27.57
CA ARG A 173 -17.16 10.38 -27.79
C ARG A 173 -15.86 10.85 -27.14
N GLU A 174 -15.37 11.98 -27.61
CA GLU A 174 -14.22 12.65 -27.01
C GLU A 174 -14.53 13.12 -25.58
N MET A 175 -13.57 12.91 -24.67
CA MET A 175 -13.58 13.46 -23.32
C MET A 175 -13.30 14.97 -23.38
N THR A 176 -13.97 15.76 -22.57
CA THR A 176 -13.83 17.21 -22.54
C THR A 176 -13.53 17.73 -21.13
N ALA A 177 -13.25 19.02 -21.02
CA ALA A 177 -13.09 19.69 -19.73
C ALA A 177 -14.36 19.58 -18.86
N GLU A 178 -15.53 19.45 -19.46
CA GLU A 178 -16.79 19.26 -18.76
C GLU A 178 -16.86 17.91 -18.01
N ASP A 179 -16.33 16.83 -18.60
CA ASP A 179 -16.27 15.52 -17.93
C ASP A 179 -15.36 15.56 -16.69
N VAL A 180 -14.22 16.23 -16.84
CA VAL A 180 -13.26 16.41 -15.73
C VAL A 180 -13.88 17.22 -14.60
N ALA A 181 -14.46 18.37 -14.93
CA ALA A 181 -15.10 19.24 -13.95
C ALA A 181 -16.26 18.55 -13.24
N TYR A 182 -17.14 17.91 -14.03
CA TYR A 182 -18.29 17.18 -13.49
C TYR A 182 -17.88 16.01 -12.58
N SER A 183 -16.82 15.30 -12.91
CA SER A 183 -16.31 14.21 -12.07
C SER A 183 -15.85 14.69 -10.68
N ILE A 184 -15.21 15.87 -10.61
CA ILE A 184 -14.83 16.48 -9.33
C ILE A 184 -16.06 16.93 -8.55
N GLU A 185 -16.98 17.62 -9.22
CA GLU A 185 -18.22 18.12 -8.62
C GLU A 185 -19.12 16.99 -8.13
N TYR A 186 -19.21 15.91 -8.90
CA TYR A 186 -19.98 14.73 -8.54
C TYR A 186 -19.50 14.11 -7.21
N LEU A 187 -18.19 13.99 -7.00
CA LEU A 187 -17.64 13.52 -5.73
C LEU A 187 -17.86 14.53 -4.60
N ARG A 188 -17.75 15.83 -4.88
CA ARG A 188 -18.02 16.89 -3.91
C ARG A 188 -19.48 16.86 -3.43
N ASP A 189 -20.42 16.67 -4.35
CA ASP A 189 -21.85 16.82 -4.09
C ASP A 189 -22.53 15.49 -3.68
N THR A 190 -21.82 14.36 -3.76
CA THR A 190 -22.31 13.06 -3.33
C THR A 190 -21.93 12.77 -1.86
N PRO A 191 -22.90 12.77 -0.91
CA PRO A 191 -22.60 12.66 0.53
C PRO A 191 -21.90 11.36 0.93
N THR A 192 -22.11 10.28 0.17
CA THR A 192 -21.51 8.96 0.41
C THR A 192 -20.20 8.76 -0.33
N SER A 193 -19.69 9.79 -1.01
CA SER A 193 -18.42 9.66 -1.72
C SER A 193 -17.26 9.44 -0.76
N TRP A 194 -16.28 8.66 -1.21
CA TRP A 194 -15.10 8.34 -0.40
C TRP A 194 -14.34 9.60 0.08
N ILE A 195 -14.32 10.66 -0.73
CA ILE A 195 -13.62 11.91 -0.40
C ILE A 195 -14.35 12.71 0.68
N GLN A 196 -15.67 12.63 0.73
CA GLN A 196 -16.46 13.24 1.81
C GLN A 196 -16.14 12.59 3.17
N VAL A 197 -15.83 11.29 3.17
CA VAL A 197 -15.43 10.58 4.39
C VAL A 197 -13.95 10.85 4.75
N ALA A 198 -13.07 10.87 3.74
CA ALA A 198 -11.64 11.02 3.96
C ALA A 198 -11.21 12.47 4.21
N GLU A 199 -11.78 13.42 3.49
CA GLU A 199 -11.35 14.82 3.51
C GLU A 199 -12.56 15.78 3.38
N PRO A 200 -13.51 15.76 4.35
CA PRO A 200 -14.76 16.50 4.25
C PRO A 200 -14.55 18.02 4.12
N LEU A 201 -13.56 18.58 4.82
CA LEU A 201 -13.27 20.02 4.75
C LEU A 201 -12.65 20.43 3.40
N LEU A 202 -11.76 19.59 2.87
CA LEU A 202 -11.15 19.82 1.57
C LEU A 202 -12.21 19.85 0.48
N ILE A 203 -13.00 18.78 0.37
CA ILE A 203 -13.93 18.62 -0.74
C ILE A 203 -15.07 19.62 -0.69
N LYS A 204 -15.59 19.93 0.49
CA LYS A 204 -16.64 20.94 0.71
C LYS A 204 -16.21 22.34 0.23
N ASN A 205 -14.93 22.68 0.41
CA ASN A 205 -14.40 23.98 0.03
C ASN A 205 -13.77 24.01 -1.38
N THR A 206 -13.81 22.89 -2.09
CA THR A 206 -13.30 22.81 -3.46
C THR A 206 -14.30 23.41 -4.44
N THR A 207 -13.80 24.28 -5.32
CA THR A 207 -14.58 24.84 -6.44
C THR A 207 -13.93 24.49 -7.76
N VAL A 208 -14.75 24.30 -8.80
CA VAL A 208 -14.31 24.03 -10.16
C VAL A 208 -14.96 25.05 -11.10
N GLU A 209 -14.14 25.77 -11.82
CA GLU A 209 -14.57 26.77 -12.78
C GLU A 209 -14.18 26.34 -14.20
N ARG A 210 -15.12 26.41 -15.14
CA ARG A 210 -14.86 26.17 -16.57
C ARG A 210 -14.31 27.48 -17.18
N THR A 211 -12.98 27.56 -17.25
CA THR A 211 -12.28 28.77 -17.74
C THR A 211 -12.05 28.74 -19.25
N GLY A 212 -12.44 27.66 -19.92
CA GLY A 212 -12.42 27.51 -21.37
C GLY A 212 -12.97 26.14 -21.80
N PRO A 213 -13.16 25.94 -23.13
CA PRO A 213 -13.66 24.65 -23.65
C PRO A 213 -12.79 23.46 -23.29
N TRP A 214 -11.49 23.69 -23.06
CA TRP A 214 -10.47 22.70 -22.73
C TRP A 214 -9.66 23.09 -21.50
N GLN A 215 -10.21 23.97 -20.66
CA GLN A 215 -9.52 24.43 -19.47
C GLN A 215 -10.47 24.53 -18.28
N ILE A 216 -10.00 24.06 -17.13
CA ILE A 216 -10.67 24.28 -15.85
C ILE A 216 -9.71 24.90 -14.84
N THR A 217 -10.27 25.67 -13.92
CA THR A 217 -9.56 26.13 -12.72
C THR A 217 -10.17 25.46 -11.50
N VAL A 218 -9.36 24.73 -10.75
CA VAL A 218 -9.75 24.09 -9.49
C VAL A 218 -9.13 24.87 -8.33
N ARG A 219 -9.95 25.19 -7.33
CA ARG A 219 -9.50 25.88 -6.12
C ARG A 219 -9.73 25.02 -4.90
N THR A 220 -8.68 24.79 -4.13
CA THR A 220 -8.66 24.00 -2.90
C THR A 220 -8.05 24.85 -1.79
N PRO A 221 -8.78 25.85 -1.26
CA PRO A 221 -8.23 26.81 -0.30
C PRO A 221 -7.92 26.18 1.06
N VAL A 222 -8.54 25.05 1.35
CA VAL A 222 -8.30 24.26 2.56
C VAL A 222 -7.53 23.00 2.17
N ASN A 223 -6.50 22.64 2.92
CA ASN A 223 -5.66 21.46 2.68
C ASN A 223 -5.17 21.34 1.22
N PRO A 224 -4.52 22.37 0.65
CA PRO A 224 -4.15 22.39 -0.77
C PRO A 224 -3.24 21.22 -1.18
N ALA A 225 -2.40 20.71 -0.26
CA ALA A 225 -1.60 19.52 -0.49
C ALA A 225 -2.46 18.27 -0.71
N ASN A 226 -3.54 18.10 0.08
CA ASN A 226 -4.50 17.01 -0.11
C ASN A 226 -5.33 17.20 -1.38
N GLY A 227 -5.61 18.45 -1.78
CA GLY A 227 -6.25 18.77 -3.05
C GLY A 227 -5.49 18.20 -4.24
N TYR A 228 -4.18 18.39 -4.25
CA TYR A 228 -3.30 17.78 -5.24
C TYR A 228 -3.41 16.25 -5.24
N LEU A 229 -3.27 15.62 -4.07
CA LEU A 229 -3.25 14.17 -3.96
C LEU A 229 -4.58 13.52 -4.34
N TRP A 230 -5.68 14.08 -3.81
CA TRP A 230 -6.98 13.40 -3.86
C TRP A 230 -7.84 13.85 -5.05
N ILE A 231 -7.80 15.11 -5.41
CA ILE A 231 -8.66 15.68 -6.46
C ILE A 231 -7.98 15.59 -7.83
N MET A 232 -6.68 15.84 -7.88
CA MET A 232 -5.94 15.81 -9.15
C MET A 232 -5.43 14.42 -9.54
N GLY A 233 -5.49 13.45 -8.64
CA GLY A 233 -5.10 12.07 -8.93
C GLY A 233 -3.62 11.75 -8.74
N GLY A 234 -2.81 12.65 -8.20
CA GLY A 234 -1.35 12.46 -8.02
C GLY A 234 -0.91 11.31 -7.11
N GLY A 235 -1.80 10.46 -6.71
CA GLY A 235 -1.62 9.28 -5.86
C GLY A 235 -2.95 8.76 -5.33
N GLY A 236 -4.02 9.48 -5.66
CA GLY A 236 -5.37 9.18 -5.20
C GLY A 236 -6.15 8.28 -6.14
N SER A 237 -7.44 8.28 -5.94
CA SER A 237 -8.41 7.45 -6.63
C SER A 237 -9.45 8.29 -7.38
N GLN A 238 -9.12 9.55 -7.66
CA GLN A 238 -9.96 10.39 -8.48
C GLN A 238 -9.82 10.01 -9.94
N TYR A 239 -10.86 9.45 -10.51
CA TYR A 239 -10.96 9.10 -11.91
C TYR A 239 -11.92 10.03 -12.64
N VAL A 240 -11.69 10.20 -13.93
CA VAL A 240 -12.59 10.94 -14.82
C VAL A 240 -13.58 9.96 -15.45
N TRP A 241 -14.85 10.33 -15.36
CA TRP A 241 -15.98 9.56 -15.88
C TRP A 241 -16.74 10.38 -16.93
N PRO A 242 -17.40 9.75 -17.90
CA PRO A 242 -18.32 10.46 -18.78
C PRO A 242 -19.47 11.07 -17.94
N LYS A 243 -19.76 12.34 -18.18
CA LYS A 243 -20.80 13.07 -17.43
C LYS A 243 -22.17 12.38 -17.48
N GLU A 244 -22.62 11.98 -18.66
CA GLU A 244 -23.91 11.32 -18.86
C GLU A 244 -23.98 9.96 -18.14
N MET A 245 -22.82 9.28 -17.97
CA MET A 245 -22.76 8.04 -17.21
C MET A 245 -23.02 8.32 -15.73
N LEU A 246 -22.35 9.32 -15.15
CA LEU A 246 -22.58 9.75 -13.76
C LEU A 246 -24.02 10.22 -13.54
N GLN A 247 -24.60 10.94 -14.49
CA GLN A 247 -25.98 11.41 -14.42
C GLN A 247 -27.00 10.28 -14.43
N LYS A 248 -26.78 9.24 -15.22
CA LYS A 248 -27.72 8.13 -15.38
C LYS A 248 -27.54 7.03 -14.35
N TYR A 249 -26.32 6.63 -14.10
CA TYR A 249 -25.99 5.48 -13.25
C TYR A 249 -25.53 5.88 -11.84
N GLY A 250 -24.99 7.09 -11.70
CA GLY A 250 -24.66 7.68 -10.42
C GLY A 250 -23.75 6.81 -9.56
N THR A 251 -24.25 6.40 -8.41
CA THR A 251 -23.54 5.56 -7.44
C THR A 251 -23.59 4.07 -7.73
N SER A 252 -24.02 3.65 -8.94
CA SER A 252 -24.02 2.24 -9.34
C SER A 252 -22.64 1.62 -9.11
N ASN A 253 -22.64 0.43 -8.52
CA ASN A 253 -21.44 -0.39 -8.36
C ASN A 253 -21.42 -1.56 -9.36
N ALA A 254 -22.24 -1.52 -10.40
CA ALA A 254 -22.25 -2.54 -11.43
C ALA A 254 -20.99 -2.42 -12.30
N TRP A 255 -20.25 -3.52 -12.42
CA TRP A 255 -18.99 -3.53 -13.19
C TRP A 255 -19.18 -3.19 -14.67
N ARG A 256 -20.39 -3.49 -15.24
CA ARG A 256 -20.73 -3.16 -16.63
C ARG A 256 -20.95 -1.67 -16.89
N ASP A 257 -21.07 -0.89 -15.83
CA ASP A 257 -21.24 0.58 -15.96
C ASP A 257 -19.90 1.30 -16.02
N GLN A 258 -18.77 0.59 -15.89
CA GLN A 258 -17.45 1.19 -16.03
C GLN A 258 -17.15 1.57 -17.48
N VAL A 259 -17.08 2.86 -17.75
CA VAL A 259 -16.67 3.43 -19.05
C VAL A 259 -15.61 4.49 -18.79
N GLY A 260 -14.44 4.33 -19.38
CA GLY A 260 -13.32 5.24 -19.17
C GLY A 260 -12.49 5.43 -20.44
N THR A 261 -11.40 6.17 -20.28
CA THR A 261 -10.42 6.46 -21.32
C THR A 261 -9.19 5.54 -21.26
N GLY A 262 -9.16 4.62 -20.29
CA GLY A 262 -8.00 3.82 -19.95
C GLY A 262 -7.60 2.75 -20.98
N PRO A 263 -6.45 2.10 -20.72
CA PRO A 263 -5.83 1.15 -21.67
C PRO A 263 -6.65 -0.12 -21.88
N PHE A 264 -7.58 -0.44 -20.97
CA PHE A 264 -8.37 -1.66 -21.04
C PHE A 264 -9.86 -1.41 -20.84
N ILE A 265 -10.67 -2.36 -21.28
CA ILE A 265 -12.11 -2.46 -21.10
C ILE A 265 -12.37 -3.69 -20.23
N LEU A 266 -13.15 -3.55 -19.14
CA LEU A 266 -13.59 -4.68 -18.33
C LEU A 266 -14.68 -5.45 -19.10
N SER A 267 -14.32 -6.60 -19.66
CA SER A 267 -15.18 -7.39 -20.53
C SER A 267 -15.97 -8.49 -19.79
N ASP A 268 -15.42 -8.99 -18.67
CA ASP A 268 -16.09 -10.01 -17.85
C ASP A 268 -15.63 -9.91 -16.40
N PHE A 269 -16.55 -10.24 -15.48
CA PHE A 269 -16.28 -10.27 -14.04
C PHE A 269 -17.14 -11.34 -13.37
N VAL A 270 -16.47 -12.22 -12.65
CA VAL A 270 -17.07 -13.21 -11.76
C VAL A 270 -16.52 -12.98 -10.36
N SER A 271 -17.41 -12.57 -9.44
CA SER A 271 -17.03 -12.29 -8.04
C SER A 271 -16.28 -13.47 -7.43
N ASP A 272 -15.25 -13.16 -6.66
CA ASP A 272 -14.40 -14.13 -5.95
C ASP A 272 -13.68 -15.16 -6.85
N SER A 273 -13.62 -14.89 -8.16
CA SER A 273 -13.02 -15.77 -9.15
C SER A 273 -12.08 -15.02 -10.09
N GLN A 274 -12.61 -14.15 -10.96
CA GLN A 274 -11.79 -13.46 -11.95
C GLN A 274 -12.40 -12.16 -12.46
N ALA A 275 -11.53 -11.30 -12.99
CA ALA A 275 -11.91 -10.23 -13.90
C ALA A 275 -11.09 -10.35 -15.19
N LEU A 276 -11.73 -10.16 -16.33
CA LEU A 276 -11.10 -10.16 -17.64
C LEU A 276 -11.19 -8.77 -18.27
N TYR A 277 -10.06 -8.23 -18.62
CA TYR A 277 -9.95 -6.97 -19.33
C TYR A 277 -9.39 -7.22 -20.72
N ILE A 278 -9.94 -6.54 -21.72
CA ILE A 278 -9.46 -6.57 -23.10
C ILE A 278 -8.84 -5.23 -23.46
N ARG A 279 -7.90 -5.24 -24.40
CA ARG A 279 -7.28 -4.03 -24.91
C ARG A 279 -8.32 -3.03 -25.40
N ASN A 280 -8.18 -1.75 -25.00
CA ASN A 280 -8.90 -0.66 -25.62
C ASN A 280 -8.23 -0.30 -26.95
N PRO A 281 -8.87 -0.57 -28.11
CA PRO A 281 -8.24 -0.33 -29.41
C PRO A 281 -8.03 1.16 -29.71
N ASN A 282 -8.74 2.03 -29.02
CA ASN A 282 -8.70 3.48 -29.19
C ASN A 282 -7.93 4.18 -28.06
N TYR A 283 -7.08 3.43 -27.34
CA TYR A 283 -6.29 4.05 -26.27
C TYR A 283 -5.35 5.12 -26.83
N TRP A 284 -5.32 6.26 -26.20
CA TRP A 284 -4.65 7.46 -26.73
C TRP A 284 -3.14 7.53 -26.47
N ALA A 285 -2.65 6.83 -25.41
CA ALA A 285 -1.27 7.01 -24.96
C ALA A 285 -0.28 6.13 -25.72
N THR A 286 0.93 6.68 -25.90
CA THR A 286 2.09 5.97 -26.47
C THR A 286 3.13 5.70 -25.40
N ASN A 287 4.01 4.74 -25.63
CA ASN A 287 5.09 4.42 -24.72
C ASN A 287 6.14 5.54 -24.69
N PRO A 288 6.45 6.16 -23.52
CA PRO A 288 7.42 7.24 -23.43
C PRO A 288 8.88 6.78 -23.34
N ILE A 289 9.14 5.50 -23.07
CA ILE A 289 10.47 4.99 -22.67
C ILE A 289 10.92 3.75 -23.44
N GLY A 290 12.23 3.51 -23.42
CA GLY A 290 12.86 2.28 -23.88
C GLY A 290 12.75 2.02 -25.38
N PRO A 291 12.96 0.75 -25.81
CA PRO A 291 12.97 0.37 -27.21
C PRO A 291 11.63 0.53 -27.92
N GLY A 292 10.54 0.58 -27.16
CA GLY A 292 9.18 0.82 -27.67
C GLY A 292 8.75 2.28 -27.61
N LYS A 293 9.67 3.24 -27.45
CA LYS A 293 9.30 4.65 -27.40
C LYS A 293 8.56 5.07 -28.67
N GLY A 294 7.34 5.61 -28.47
CA GLY A 294 6.43 6.02 -29.54
C GLY A 294 5.43 4.94 -29.97
N ASP A 295 5.59 3.69 -29.52
CA ASP A 295 4.64 2.62 -29.82
C ASP A 295 3.28 2.88 -29.14
N GLN A 296 2.20 2.50 -29.82
CA GLN A 296 0.84 2.58 -29.27
C GLN A 296 0.65 1.62 -28.09
N LEU A 297 0.07 2.09 -27.01
CA LEU A 297 -0.24 1.27 -25.82
C LEU A 297 -1.70 0.79 -25.85
N PRO A 298 -2.04 -0.25 -25.03
CA PRO A 298 -1.16 -1.18 -24.34
C PRO A 298 -0.65 -2.29 -25.28
N TYR A 299 0.41 -3.00 -24.88
CA TYR A 299 0.98 -4.08 -25.70
C TYR A 299 0.19 -5.38 -25.62
N VAL A 300 -0.30 -5.76 -24.42
CA VAL A 300 -1.04 -7.02 -24.23
C VAL A 300 -2.46 -6.93 -24.77
N ASP A 301 -3.00 -8.03 -25.29
CA ASP A 301 -4.39 -8.11 -25.75
C ASP A 301 -5.36 -8.21 -24.58
N GLN A 302 -4.94 -8.92 -23.53
CA GLN A 302 -5.79 -9.22 -22.39
C GLN A 302 -5.01 -9.09 -21.07
N LEU A 303 -5.72 -8.62 -20.05
CA LEU A 303 -5.31 -8.72 -18.66
C LEU A 303 -6.31 -9.63 -17.94
N ARG A 304 -5.81 -10.70 -17.32
CA ARG A 304 -6.59 -11.56 -16.45
C ARG A 304 -6.21 -11.34 -15.00
N TYR A 305 -7.19 -11.04 -14.18
CA TYR A 305 -7.04 -10.85 -12.73
C TYR A 305 -7.71 -12.03 -12.03
N LEU A 306 -6.91 -12.95 -11.46
CA LEU A 306 -7.38 -14.16 -10.79
C LEU A 306 -7.45 -13.93 -9.29
N VAL A 307 -8.56 -14.30 -8.67
CA VAL A 307 -8.77 -14.24 -7.23
C VAL A 307 -8.65 -15.65 -6.63
N VAL A 308 -7.61 -15.87 -5.85
CA VAL A 308 -7.34 -17.12 -5.16
C VAL A 308 -6.99 -16.79 -3.70
N PRO A 309 -7.88 -16.95 -2.74
CA PRO A 309 -7.66 -16.53 -1.34
C PRO A 309 -6.47 -17.24 -0.67
N ASP A 310 -6.27 -18.54 -0.93
CA ASP A 310 -5.20 -19.32 -0.33
C ASP A 310 -3.83 -18.98 -0.92
N LEU A 311 -2.88 -18.59 -0.08
CA LEU A 311 -1.54 -18.18 -0.50
C LEU A 311 -0.75 -19.34 -1.12
N SER A 312 -0.85 -20.56 -0.56
CA SER A 312 -0.10 -21.72 -1.05
C SER A 312 -0.53 -22.08 -2.47
N THR A 313 -1.84 -22.00 -2.73
CA THR A 313 -2.41 -22.18 -4.08
C THR A 313 -1.96 -21.09 -5.05
N ARG A 314 -1.88 -19.82 -4.61
CA ARG A 314 -1.32 -18.73 -5.44
C ARG A 314 0.14 -18.97 -5.80
N LEU A 315 0.96 -19.36 -4.82
CA LEU A 315 2.38 -19.67 -5.03
C LEU A 315 2.56 -20.87 -5.98
N ALA A 316 1.71 -21.90 -5.87
CA ALA A 316 1.72 -23.05 -6.77
C ALA A 316 1.33 -22.66 -8.20
N ALA A 317 0.30 -21.83 -8.36
CA ALA A 317 -0.12 -21.31 -9.68
C ALA A 317 0.99 -20.46 -10.32
N PHE A 318 1.64 -19.59 -9.56
CA PHE A 318 2.77 -18.81 -10.03
C PHE A 318 3.95 -19.71 -10.42
N ARG A 319 4.37 -20.64 -9.55
CA ARG A 319 5.47 -21.59 -9.81
C ARG A 319 5.28 -22.39 -11.09
N THR A 320 4.05 -22.70 -11.46
CA THR A 320 3.71 -23.45 -12.66
C THR A 320 3.42 -22.58 -13.89
N GLY A 321 3.63 -21.26 -13.82
CA GLY A 321 3.42 -20.31 -14.92
C GLY A 321 1.96 -20.09 -15.31
N LYS A 322 0.99 -20.44 -14.43
CA LYS A 322 -0.44 -20.13 -14.59
C LYS A 322 -0.77 -18.70 -14.21
N ALA A 323 0.13 -18.04 -13.49
CA ALA A 323 0.10 -16.62 -13.22
C ALA A 323 1.46 -16.03 -13.58
N ASP A 324 1.44 -14.80 -14.07
CA ASP A 324 2.63 -14.13 -14.58
C ASP A 324 3.21 -13.15 -13.54
N TRP A 325 2.41 -12.73 -12.57
CA TRP A 325 2.78 -11.75 -11.53
C TRP A 325 2.03 -11.98 -10.22
N ILE A 326 2.73 -11.79 -9.11
CA ILE A 326 2.19 -11.91 -7.75
C ILE A 326 2.87 -10.90 -6.81
N ASP A 327 2.11 -10.31 -5.89
CA ASP A 327 2.59 -9.32 -4.90
C ASP A 327 2.21 -9.73 -3.48
N GLY A 328 2.83 -9.05 -2.52
CA GLY A 328 2.55 -9.25 -1.10
C GLY A 328 3.11 -10.56 -0.56
N ILE A 329 4.16 -11.08 -1.18
CA ILE A 329 4.78 -12.34 -0.76
C ILE A 329 5.75 -12.06 0.39
N LEU A 330 5.59 -12.78 1.49
CA LEU A 330 6.53 -12.70 2.61
C LEU A 330 7.91 -13.16 2.15
N ARG A 331 8.93 -12.62 2.81
CA ARG A 331 10.31 -12.85 2.40
C ARG A 331 10.67 -14.32 2.36
N GLU A 332 10.25 -15.14 3.31
CA GLU A 332 10.55 -16.56 3.36
C GLU A 332 10.01 -17.31 2.14
N ASP A 333 8.74 -17.07 1.79
CA ASP A 333 8.11 -17.65 0.61
C ASP A 333 8.77 -17.16 -0.68
N GLY A 334 9.15 -15.88 -0.74
CA GLY A 334 9.86 -15.28 -1.86
C GLY A 334 11.26 -15.89 -2.05
N ASP A 335 12.05 -16.00 -0.97
CA ASP A 335 13.37 -16.62 -1.00
C ASP A 335 13.28 -18.10 -1.46
N ASN A 336 12.28 -18.85 -0.98
CA ASN A 336 12.01 -20.21 -1.41
C ASN A 336 11.61 -20.29 -2.89
N MET A 337 10.79 -19.35 -3.35
CA MET A 337 10.40 -19.27 -4.76
C MET A 337 11.62 -19.04 -5.64
N LEU A 338 12.47 -18.06 -5.31
CA LEU A 338 13.67 -17.73 -6.08
C LEU A 338 14.68 -18.88 -6.10
N LYS A 339 14.79 -19.64 -4.99
CA LYS A 339 15.65 -20.83 -4.92
C LYS A 339 15.16 -21.95 -5.85
N THR A 340 13.85 -22.17 -5.91
CA THR A 340 13.25 -23.26 -6.73
C THR A 340 13.01 -22.86 -8.18
N ASN A 341 12.81 -21.57 -8.43
CA ASN A 341 12.55 -20.99 -9.75
C ASN A 341 13.55 -19.85 -10.02
N PRO A 342 14.83 -20.13 -10.28
CA PRO A 342 15.90 -19.11 -10.30
C PRO A 342 15.80 -18.12 -11.47
N LYS A 343 14.93 -18.34 -12.45
CA LYS A 343 14.64 -17.40 -13.54
C LYS A 343 13.56 -16.37 -13.20
N THR A 344 12.81 -16.61 -12.11
CA THR A 344 11.80 -15.65 -11.62
C THR A 344 12.45 -14.31 -11.31
N GLN A 345 11.83 -13.24 -11.75
CA GLN A 345 12.24 -11.89 -11.44
C GLN A 345 11.63 -11.45 -10.12
N ALA A 346 12.34 -10.63 -9.36
CA ALA A 346 11.89 -10.19 -8.06
C ALA A 346 12.23 -8.74 -7.77
N TYR A 347 11.34 -8.08 -7.06
CA TYR A 347 11.61 -6.83 -6.38
C TYR A 347 11.32 -6.98 -4.88
N GLN A 348 12.33 -6.72 -4.06
CA GLN A 348 12.17 -6.71 -2.61
C GLN A 348 11.85 -5.29 -2.15
N TYR A 349 10.81 -5.14 -1.32
CA TYR A 349 10.40 -3.87 -0.75
C TYR A 349 10.07 -4.01 0.75
N ILE A 350 10.06 -2.89 1.46
CA ILE A 350 9.65 -2.85 2.86
C ILE A 350 8.12 -2.74 2.88
N GLN A 351 7.45 -3.72 3.48
CA GLN A 351 5.99 -3.68 3.66
C GLN A 351 5.60 -2.60 4.67
N ALA A 352 4.36 -2.13 4.60
CA ALA A 352 3.86 -1.20 5.60
C ALA A 352 3.81 -1.91 6.98
N PRO A 353 4.43 -1.34 8.04
CA PRO A 353 4.42 -1.96 9.36
C PRO A 353 3.03 -1.95 9.96
N LEU A 354 2.75 -2.94 10.80
CA LEU A 354 1.64 -2.84 11.74
C LEU A 354 1.98 -1.79 12.81
N GLN A 355 0.96 -1.08 13.28
CA GLN A 355 1.11 -0.05 14.30
C GLN A 355 -0.07 -0.10 15.26
N VAL A 356 0.19 0.15 16.53
CA VAL A 356 -0.88 0.34 17.52
C VAL A 356 -1.22 1.82 17.58
N ALA A 357 -2.44 2.16 17.17
CA ALA A 357 -3.04 3.47 17.42
C ALA A 357 -3.80 3.47 18.74
N MET A 358 -3.75 4.58 19.45
CA MET A 358 -4.31 4.73 20.81
C MET A 358 -5.29 5.91 20.84
N ARG A 359 -6.45 5.72 21.46
CA ARG A 359 -7.46 6.77 21.67
C ARG A 359 -6.94 7.81 22.67
N THR A 360 -6.30 8.86 22.17
CA THR A 360 -5.74 9.93 23.02
C THR A 360 -6.76 11.00 23.41
N ASP A 361 -7.94 10.99 22.79
CA ASP A 361 -9.05 11.93 23.02
C ASP A 361 -9.88 11.60 24.27
N LYS A 362 -9.95 10.33 24.65
CA LYS A 362 -10.77 9.89 25.79
C LYS A 362 -10.06 10.16 27.11
N LYS A 363 -10.70 10.95 27.97
CA LYS A 363 -10.10 11.42 29.24
C LYS A 363 -9.88 10.32 30.29
N ASP A 364 -10.71 9.30 30.23
CA ASP A 364 -10.74 8.13 31.14
C ASP A 364 -9.80 7.02 30.67
N LEU A 365 -9.20 7.13 29.49
CA LEU A 365 -8.22 6.18 29.04
C LEU A 365 -6.78 6.62 29.35
N PRO A 366 -5.89 5.67 29.65
CA PRO A 366 -4.52 5.97 30.05
C PRO A 366 -3.69 6.63 28.96
N TYR A 367 -4.08 6.46 27.68
CA TYR A 367 -3.30 6.87 26.51
C TYR A 367 -3.20 8.39 26.30
N LYS A 368 -3.96 9.19 27.04
CA LYS A 368 -3.81 10.64 27.04
C LYS A 368 -2.47 11.06 27.62
N ASP A 369 -1.98 10.32 28.63
CA ASP A 369 -0.69 10.59 29.26
C ASP A 369 0.46 10.09 28.35
N LYS A 370 1.36 11.00 28.00
CA LYS A 370 2.55 10.69 27.19
C LYS A 370 3.41 9.59 27.83
N ARG A 371 3.52 9.57 29.16
CA ARG A 371 4.32 8.57 29.89
C ARG A 371 3.79 7.16 29.68
N VAL A 372 2.46 7.00 29.62
CA VAL A 372 1.84 5.71 29.32
C VAL A 372 2.19 5.26 27.91
N ARG A 373 2.07 6.15 26.91
CA ARG A 373 2.41 5.82 25.52
C ARG A 373 3.89 5.44 25.36
N GLN A 374 4.78 6.21 25.98
CA GLN A 374 6.21 5.92 26.00
C GLN A 374 6.54 4.61 26.75
N ALA A 375 5.83 4.30 27.83
CA ALA A 375 5.97 3.05 28.56
C ALA A 375 5.61 1.85 27.67
N LEU A 376 4.49 1.91 26.95
CA LEU A 376 4.09 0.84 26.02
C LEU A 376 5.09 0.69 24.86
N MET A 377 5.65 1.79 24.37
CA MET A 377 6.71 1.78 23.38
C MET A 377 7.96 1.04 23.88
N MET A 378 8.43 1.38 25.10
CA MET A 378 9.60 0.73 25.71
C MET A 378 9.32 -0.70 26.18
N ALA A 379 8.06 -1.07 26.41
CA ALA A 379 7.63 -2.45 26.68
C ALA A 379 7.58 -3.32 25.42
N THR A 380 7.73 -2.76 24.24
CA THR A 380 7.70 -3.47 22.97
C THR A 380 9.12 -3.81 22.53
N ASP A 381 9.47 -5.11 22.54
CA ASP A 381 10.78 -5.59 22.08
C ASP A 381 10.85 -5.64 20.55
N MET A 382 11.15 -4.50 19.95
CA MET A 382 11.29 -4.36 18.49
C MET A 382 12.36 -5.29 17.90
N ASN A 383 13.48 -5.48 18.61
CA ASN A 383 14.54 -6.38 18.15
C ASN A 383 14.12 -7.84 18.26
N GLY A 384 13.46 -8.22 19.35
CA GLY A 384 12.90 -9.56 19.52
C GLY A 384 11.87 -9.88 18.42
N ILE A 385 10.97 -8.95 18.11
CA ILE A 385 10.02 -9.09 16.98
C ILE A 385 10.77 -9.24 15.66
N LYS A 386 11.74 -8.36 15.37
CA LYS A 386 12.55 -8.42 14.15
C LYS A 386 13.26 -9.78 14.00
N GLN A 387 13.85 -10.30 15.06
CA GLN A 387 14.60 -11.56 15.00
C GLN A 387 13.68 -12.78 14.96
N ASN A 388 12.69 -12.85 15.85
CA ASN A 388 11.91 -14.07 16.06
C ASN A 388 10.74 -14.21 15.07
N LEU A 389 10.07 -13.08 14.70
CA LEU A 389 8.95 -13.11 13.76
C LEU A 389 9.43 -12.98 12.31
N TYR A 390 10.47 -12.18 12.05
CA TYR A 390 10.91 -11.84 10.69
C TYR A 390 12.32 -12.36 10.34
N GLY A 391 12.92 -13.23 11.16
CA GLY A 391 14.24 -13.79 10.90
C GLY A 391 15.35 -12.74 10.70
N GLY A 392 15.27 -11.60 11.40
CA GLY A 392 16.19 -10.47 11.25
C GLY A 392 15.92 -9.57 10.03
N LYS A 393 14.89 -9.86 9.24
CA LYS A 393 14.60 -9.24 7.94
C LYS A 393 13.43 -8.26 8.02
N ALA A 394 13.61 -7.21 8.80
CA ALA A 394 12.67 -6.10 8.95
C ALA A 394 13.40 -4.81 9.29
N GLU A 395 12.78 -3.67 9.03
CA GLU A 395 13.23 -2.35 9.49
C GLU A 395 12.51 -1.97 10.78
N ILE A 396 13.24 -1.52 11.80
CA ILE A 396 12.63 -1.16 13.09
C ILE A 396 11.88 0.16 13.00
N LEU A 397 12.44 1.12 12.28
CA LEU A 397 11.83 2.44 12.08
C LEU A 397 11.47 2.63 10.61
N ASP A 398 10.22 2.47 10.26
CA ASP A 398 9.65 2.79 8.93
C ASP A 398 8.28 3.47 9.05
N SER A 399 8.05 4.13 10.18
CA SER A 399 6.80 4.85 10.45
C SER A 399 7.01 5.89 11.57
N PRO A 400 6.32 7.01 11.53
CA PRO A 400 5.36 7.46 10.51
C PRO A 400 6.02 7.87 9.18
N ALA A 401 7.26 8.37 9.17
CA ALA A 401 8.01 8.63 7.94
C ALA A 401 8.75 7.37 7.50
N ARG A 402 8.49 6.91 6.30
CA ARG A 402 9.11 5.71 5.75
C ARG A 402 10.54 6.00 5.26
N LYS A 403 11.41 4.99 5.33
CA LYS A 403 12.80 5.06 4.86
C LYS A 403 12.93 5.46 3.39
N LEU A 404 11.92 5.18 2.59
CA LEU A 404 11.89 5.60 1.18
C LEU A 404 11.78 7.12 0.99
N TYR A 405 11.33 7.88 2.01
CA TYR A 405 11.22 9.34 1.96
C TYR A 405 12.48 9.99 2.53
N THR A 406 13.56 9.89 1.79
CA THR A 406 14.91 10.23 2.24
C THR A 406 15.10 11.68 2.72
N SER A 407 14.29 12.61 2.20
CA SER A 407 14.34 14.03 2.60
C SER A 407 13.75 14.29 3.99
N VAL A 408 12.86 13.42 4.47
CA VAL A 408 12.14 13.58 5.76
C VAL A 408 12.52 12.51 6.78
N TYR A 409 12.83 11.31 6.31
CA TYR A 409 13.25 10.20 7.17
C TYR A 409 14.55 10.55 7.91
N THR A 410 14.57 10.29 9.20
CA THR A 410 15.77 10.39 10.03
C THR A 410 16.07 8.99 10.57
N PRO A 411 17.25 8.41 10.26
CA PRO A 411 17.68 7.15 10.86
C PRO A 411 17.64 7.18 12.39
N LEU A 412 17.31 6.04 12.99
CA LEU A 412 17.12 5.95 14.46
C LEU A 412 18.34 6.48 15.23
N GLU A 413 19.53 6.16 14.78
CA GLU A 413 20.80 6.57 15.38
C GLU A 413 21.10 8.09 15.28
N GLN A 414 20.37 8.79 14.42
CA GLN A 414 20.46 10.25 14.25
C GLN A 414 19.35 11.02 14.98
N LEU A 415 18.38 10.32 15.57
CA LEU A 415 17.33 10.94 16.36
C LEU A 415 17.89 11.39 17.73
N PRO A 416 17.20 12.32 18.44
CA PRO A 416 17.54 12.67 19.81
C PRO A 416 17.64 11.45 20.73
N ALA A 417 18.56 11.47 21.68
CA ALA A 417 18.79 10.35 22.61
C ALA A 417 17.51 9.90 23.36
N SER A 418 16.63 10.85 23.72
CA SER A 418 15.33 10.58 24.32
C SER A 418 14.42 9.76 23.42
N THR A 419 14.42 10.05 22.12
CA THR A 419 13.64 9.28 21.14
C THR A 419 14.28 7.91 20.88
N GLN A 420 15.62 7.85 20.77
CA GLN A 420 16.30 6.55 20.63
C GLN A 420 16.04 5.61 21.80
N GLU A 421 15.89 6.16 23.03
CA GLU A 421 15.60 5.38 24.23
C GLU A 421 14.23 4.67 24.11
N LEU A 422 13.23 5.29 23.49
CA LEU A 422 11.90 4.69 23.29
C LEU A 422 11.91 3.41 22.46
N TYR A 423 12.91 3.25 21.57
CA TYR A 423 13.07 2.06 20.73
C TYR A 423 13.92 0.95 21.38
N LYS A 424 14.40 1.17 22.62
CA LYS A 424 15.11 0.16 23.39
C LYS A 424 14.14 -0.55 24.32
N TYR A 425 14.05 -1.86 24.16
CA TYR A 425 13.26 -2.68 25.10
C TYR A 425 13.74 -2.50 26.54
N ASN A 426 12.90 -1.92 27.38
CA ASN A 426 13.23 -1.63 28.77
C ASN A 426 11.97 -1.72 29.66
N PRO A 427 11.56 -2.95 30.05
CA PRO A 427 10.36 -3.16 30.86
C PRO A 427 10.45 -2.53 32.26
N GLU A 428 11.65 -2.37 32.79
CA GLU A 428 11.87 -1.71 34.08
C GLU A 428 11.47 -0.22 33.99
N LYS A 429 12.00 0.48 33.02
CA LYS A 429 11.66 1.90 32.76
C LYS A 429 10.20 2.05 32.40
N ALA A 430 9.65 1.12 31.64
CA ALA A 430 8.22 1.10 31.31
C ALA A 430 7.35 1.01 32.57
N ARG A 431 7.65 0.10 33.52
CA ARG A 431 6.94 0.01 34.80
C ARG A 431 7.07 1.30 35.62
N GLN A 432 8.27 1.91 35.62
CA GLN A 432 8.47 3.19 36.31
C GLN A 432 7.56 4.28 35.72
N LEU A 433 7.52 4.43 34.40
CA LEU A 433 6.68 5.42 33.73
C LEU A 433 5.19 5.19 33.98
N LEU A 434 4.74 3.92 33.97
CA LEU A 434 3.36 3.56 34.30
C LEU A 434 3.04 3.93 35.76
N LYS A 435 3.92 3.67 36.72
CA LYS A 435 3.76 4.04 38.11
C LYS A 435 3.66 5.56 38.26
N GLU A 436 4.54 6.32 37.62
CA GLU A 436 4.54 7.79 37.64
C GLU A 436 3.28 8.37 36.99
N ALA A 437 2.69 7.66 36.00
CA ALA A 437 1.42 8.02 35.35
C ALA A 437 0.17 7.61 36.19
N GLY A 438 0.34 6.97 37.37
CA GLY A 438 -0.77 6.56 38.23
C GLY A 438 -1.23 5.12 38.03
N TYR A 439 -0.48 4.30 37.30
CA TYR A 439 -0.81 2.89 37.02
C TYR A 439 0.26 1.92 37.59
N PRO A 440 0.52 1.90 38.89
CA PRO A 440 1.59 1.08 39.50
C PRO A 440 1.38 -0.43 39.32
N SER A 441 0.12 -0.87 39.16
CA SER A 441 -0.24 -2.28 38.91
C SER A 441 -0.60 -2.56 37.44
N GLY A 442 -0.36 -1.61 36.55
CA GLY A 442 -0.78 -1.69 35.15
C GLY A 442 -2.28 -1.48 34.97
N PHE A 443 -2.83 -1.94 33.84
CA PHE A 443 -4.25 -1.81 33.49
C PHE A 443 -4.65 -2.87 32.45
N LYS A 444 -5.97 -3.00 32.22
CA LYS A 444 -6.54 -3.80 31.13
C LYS A 444 -6.80 -2.91 29.92
N ALA A 445 -6.58 -3.43 28.71
CA ALA A 445 -6.79 -2.72 27.46
C ALA A 445 -7.37 -3.64 26.40
N LYS A 446 -8.15 -3.08 25.47
CA LYS A 446 -8.75 -3.80 24.34
C LYS A 446 -8.02 -3.42 23.05
N LEU A 447 -7.55 -4.43 22.30
CA LEU A 447 -6.86 -4.25 21.03
C LEU A 447 -7.68 -4.85 19.90
N VAL A 448 -8.25 -4.01 19.05
CA VAL A 448 -8.90 -4.44 17.81
C VAL A 448 -7.83 -4.75 16.77
N LEU A 449 -7.94 -5.89 16.10
CA LEU A 449 -7.05 -6.34 15.02
C LEU A 449 -7.83 -7.14 13.96
N GLN A 450 -7.25 -7.25 12.77
CA GLN A 450 -7.83 -8.03 11.69
C GLN A 450 -7.56 -9.52 11.88
N THR A 451 -8.50 -10.39 11.50
CA THR A 451 -8.31 -11.84 11.47
C THR A 451 -7.38 -12.25 10.31
N THR A 452 -6.11 -11.92 10.45
CA THR A 452 -5.02 -12.39 9.57
C THR A 452 -3.92 -12.99 10.44
N ASN A 453 -3.20 -13.97 9.92
CA ASN A 453 -2.12 -14.61 10.69
C ASN A 453 -1.13 -13.57 11.23
N THR A 454 -0.64 -12.68 10.38
CA THR A 454 0.35 -11.66 10.77
C THR A 454 -0.17 -10.71 11.86
N ALA A 455 -1.44 -10.27 11.80
CA ALA A 455 -2.00 -9.40 12.81
C ALA A 455 -2.29 -10.17 14.12
N GLY A 456 -2.71 -11.42 14.01
CA GLY A 456 -2.92 -12.32 15.16
C GLY A 456 -1.62 -12.57 15.91
N ASP A 457 -0.56 -12.96 15.22
CA ASP A 457 0.76 -13.22 15.79
C ASP A 457 1.32 -11.95 16.46
N MET A 458 1.23 -10.80 15.78
CA MET A 458 1.66 -9.53 16.35
C MET A 458 0.86 -9.17 17.61
N GLY A 459 -0.45 -9.35 17.58
CA GLY A 459 -1.31 -9.13 18.76
C GLY A 459 -0.91 -9.99 19.95
N ALA A 460 -0.64 -11.28 19.71
CA ALA A 460 -0.20 -12.22 20.74
C ALA A 460 1.18 -11.84 21.33
N ILE A 461 2.12 -11.43 20.47
CA ILE A 461 3.45 -10.97 20.91
C ILE A 461 3.31 -9.70 21.77
N LEU A 462 2.52 -8.72 21.35
CA LEU A 462 2.28 -7.52 22.13
C LEU A 462 1.61 -7.84 23.47
N ALA A 463 0.65 -8.76 23.52
CA ALA A 463 -0.01 -9.21 24.73
C ALA A 463 0.98 -9.83 25.72
N ASP A 464 1.87 -10.70 25.27
CA ASP A 464 2.93 -11.29 26.10
C ASP A 464 3.89 -10.21 26.62
N GLN A 465 4.41 -9.35 25.73
CA GLN A 465 5.39 -8.35 26.11
C GLN A 465 4.84 -7.31 27.09
N TRP A 466 3.62 -6.80 26.86
CA TRP A 466 3.00 -5.80 27.71
C TRP A 466 2.52 -6.37 29.05
N SER A 467 2.20 -7.67 29.11
CA SER A 467 1.88 -8.34 30.37
C SER A 467 3.04 -8.24 31.39
N LYS A 468 4.29 -8.22 30.92
CA LYS A 468 5.50 -8.10 31.75
C LYS A 468 5.61 -6.74 32.47
N VAL A 469 4.87 -5.76 32.02
CA VAL A 469 4.77 -4.43 32.67
C VAL A 469 3.40 -4.19 33.31
N GLY A 470 2.58 -5.24 33.45
CA GLY A 470 1.27 -5.17 34.10
C GLY A 470 0.12 -4.77 33.17
N VAL A 471 0.35 -4.60 31.87
CA VAL A 471 -0.71 -4.27 30.92
C VAL A 471 -1.26 -5.53 30.26
N SER A 472 -2.53 -5.84 30.53
CA SER A 472 -3.23 -7.02 30.03
C SER A 472 -4.05 -6.66 28.78
N LEU A 473 -3.70 -7.21 27.62
CA LEU A 473 -4.42 -6.99 26.38
C LEU A 473 -5.52 -8.03 26.16
N GLU A 474 -6.74 -7.57 25.93
CA GLU A 474 -7.85 -8.32 25.37
C GLU A 474 -7.82 -8.16 23.85
N LEU A 475 -7.45 -9.22 23.13
CA LEU A 475 -7.42 -9.21 21.67
C LEU A 475 -8.84 -9.34 21.11
N GLN A 476 -9.22 -8.43 20.21
CA GLN A 476 -10.53 -8.38 19.57
C GLN A 476 -10.40 -8.56 18.05
N PRO A 477 -10.21 -9.79 17.55
CA PRO A 477 -10.10 -10.04 16.12
C PRO A 477 -11.42 -9.73 15.41
N LYS A 478 -11.33 -9.06 14.25
CA LYS A 478 -12.45 -8.69 13.39
C LYS A 478 -12.22 -9.21 11.99
N GLU A 479 -13.28 -9.72 11.38
CA GLU A 479 -13.28 -10.06 9.96
C GLU A 479 -12.92 -8.86 9.09
N PRO A 480 -12.26 -9.05 7.92
CA PRO A 480 -11.75 -7.97 7.09
C PRO A 480 -12.76 -6.87 6.76
N GLY A 481 -14.01 -7.23 6.45
CA GLY A 481 -15.07 -6.27 6.14
C GLY A 481 -15.49 -5.44 7.35
N VAL A 482 -15.65 -6.08 8.51
CA VAL A 482 -15.96 -5.41 9.79
C VAL A 482 -14.80 -4.51 10.21
N PHE A 483 -13.57 -5.01 10.12
CA PHE A 483 -12.37 -4.24 10.42
C PHE A 483 -12.27 -2.98 9.55
N SER A 484 -12.49 -3.11 8.24
CA SER A 484 -12.47 -1.99 7.31
C SER A 484 -13.56 -0.96 7.61
N SER A 485 -14.75 -1.41 8.00
CA SER A 485 -15.85 -0.53 8.41
C SER A 485 -15.53 0.20 9.71
N MET A 486 -14.94 -0.48 10.70
CA MET A 486 -14.47 0.14 11.96
C MET A 486 -13.36 1.15 11.70
N PHE A 487 -12.43 0.85 10.80
CA PHE A 487 -11.39 1.78 10.36
C PHE A 487 -12.01 3.03 9.73
N ALA A 488 -12.91 2.87 8.77
CA ALA A 488 -13.55 3.98 8.07
C ALA A 488 -14.36 4.88 9.02
N ALA A 489 -15.10 4.28 9.95
CA ALA A 489 -15.91 4.98 10.94
C ALA A 489 -15.13 5.41 12.19
N ARG A 490 -13.88 4.97 12.35
CA ARG A 490 -13.06 5.16 13.57
C ARG A 490 -13.79 4.68 14.84
N SER A 491 -14.58 3.61 14.74
CA SER A 491 -15.50 3.13 15.77
C SER A 491 -14.89 2.08 16.72
N TYR A 492 -13.67 2.28 17.17
CA TYR A 492 -13.03 1.42 18.18
C TYR A 492 -12.88 2.16 19.53
N ASP A 493 -12.78 1.38 20.60
CA ASP A 493 -12.87 1.94 21.95
C ASP A 493 -11.54 2.42 22.51
N GLU A 494 -10.44 1.68 22.31
CA GLU A 494 -9.16 1.92 22.98
C GLU A 494 -7.96 1.86 22.03
N LEU A 495 -7.58 0.65 21.57
CA LEU A 495 -6.43 0.39 20.72
C LEU A 495 -6.85 -0.24 19.40
N PHE A 496 -6.09 0.08 18.34
CA PHE A 496 -6.35 -0.43 17.01
C PHE A 496 -5.03 -0.81 16.33
N LEU A 497 -4.86 -2.10 16.01
CA LEU A 497 -3.67 -2.61 15.30
C LEU A 497 -3.92 -2.61 13.80
N SER A 498 -3.23 -1.74 13.09
CA SER A 498 -3.38 -1.60 11.64
C SER A 498 -2.04 -1.29 10.98
N ASN A 499 -1.89 -1.68 9.73
CA ASN A 499 -0.81 -1.18 8.88
C ASN A 499 -1.03 0.27 8.41
N TYR A 500 -2.03 0.95 8.96
CA TYR A 500 -2.32 2.35 8.74
C TYR A 500 -1.99 3.18 10.00
N PRO A 501 -1.38 4.35 9.81
CA PRO A 501 -1.03 5.07 8.61
C PRO A 501 0.41 4.79 8.15
N GLY A 502 0.70 3.73 7.52
CA GLY A 502 2.04 3.38 6.98
C GLY A 502 2.08 3.42 5.46
N GLY A 503 1.22 4.16 4.83
CA GLY A 503 1.06 4.00 3.40
C GLY A 503 1.58 5.12 2.54
N THR A 504 1.82 4.73 1.45
CA THR A 504 1.82 5.25 0.08
C THR A 504 1.17 6.63 -0.06
N GLY A 505 1.93 7.59 -0.49
CA GLY A 505 1.45 8.90 -0.92
C GLY A 505 2.31 10.02 -0.43
N ALA A 506 2.26 11.12 -1.16
CA ALA A 506 3.09 12.28 -0.91
C ALA A 506 3.05 12.66 0.57
N LEU A 507 4.22 12.75 1.13
CA LEU A 507 4.49 12.87 2.55
C LEU A 507 3.74 14.04 3.20
N TYR A 508 3.72 15.18 2.49
CA TYR A 508 3.10 16.41 2.97
C TYR A 508 1.59 16.30 3.19
N THR A 509 0.93 15.40 2.46
CA THR A 509 -0.51 15.31 2.45
C THR A 509 -1.03 14.40 3.55
N ARG A 510 -0.42 13.22 3.71
CA ARG A 510 -0.91 12.23 4.67
C ARG A 510 -0.37 12.44 6.06
N TYR A 511 0.92 12.71 6.15
CA TYR A 511 1.57 12.89 7.43
C TYR A 511 1.01 14.09 8.21
N GLY A 512 0.91 15.24 7.50
CA GLY A 512 0.45 16.46 8.12
C GLY A 512 -1.04 16.44 8.45
N ASN A 513 -1.89 16.22 7.46
CA ASN A 513 -3.32 16.43 7.64
C ASN A 513 -4.10 15.18 8.03
N SER A 514 -3.65 13.99 7.61
CA SER A 514 -4.48 12.81 7.77
C SER A 514 -4.17 12.01 9.04
N TYR A 515 -2.92 12.03 9.52
CA TYR A 515 -2.54 11.18 10.65
C TYR A 515 -2.72 11.80 12.01
N PHE A 516 -2.58 13.11 12.08
CA PHE A 516 -2.54 13.81 13.36
C PHE A 516 -3.47 15.01 13.42
N ARG A 517 -4.46 15.15 12.53
CA ARG A 517 -5.38 16.29 12.56
C ARG A 517 -6.78 15.93 12.05
N GLY A 518 -7.78 16.41 12.77
CA GLY A 518 -9.17 16.42 12.35
C GLY A 518 -9.88 15.08 12.32
N PRO A 519 -11.16 15.08 11.89
CA PRO A 519 -12.05 13.92 11.97
C PRO A 519 -11.91 12.92 10.80
N ASN A 520 -10.78 12.90 10.11
CA ASN A 520 -10.60 11.96 8.99
C ASN A 520 -10.28 10.54 9.49
N ASN A 521 -10.55 9.54 8.66
CA ASN A 521 -10.41 8.12 9.01
C ASN A 521 -8.96 7.62 9.13
N TYR A 522 -7.97 8.45 8.79
CA TYR A 522 -6.55 8.12 8.97
C TYR A 522 -6.01 8.57 10.32
N ASN A 523 -6.69 9.52 10.99
CA ASN A 523 -6.33 9.97 12.34
C ASN A 523 -6.81 8.96 13.39
N LEU A 524 -6.20 7.78 13.40
CA LEU A 524 -6.58 6.70 14.31
C LEU A 524 -6.21 6.99 15.76
N SER A 525 -5.25 7.86 16.02
CA SER A 525 -4.87 8.29 17.37
C SER A 525 -5.79 9.35 17.94
N TYR A 526 -6.64 9.95 17.11
CA TYR A 526 -7.52 11.09 17.48
C TYR A 526 -6.77 12.34 17.97
N VAL A 527 -5.50 12.45 17.68
CA VAL A 527 -4.74 13.68 17.96
C VAL A 527 -5.37 14.83 17.18
N ASN A 528 -5.54 15.98 17.82
CA ASN A 528 -6.19 17.14 17.21
C ASN A 528 -7.58 16.85 16.59
N ASP A 529 -8.37 16.04 17.26
CA ASP A 529 -9.75 15.78 16.92
C ASP A 529 -10.66 16.12 18.12
N PRO A 530 -11.43 17.22 18.11
CA PRO A 530 -11.43 18.24 17.05
C PRO A 530 -10.12 19.02 16.93
N GLU A 531 -9.96 19.81 15.90
CA GLU A 531 -8.73 20.56 15.60
C GLU A 531 -8.21 21.40 16.77
N GLY A 532 -6.87 21.44 16.92
CA GLY A 532 -6.18 22.41 17.78
C GLY A 532 -5.79 21.94 19.17
N THR A 533 -5.92 20.66 19.52
CA THR A 533 -5.54 20.16 20.86
C THR A 533 -4.02 20.00 21.05
N ASP A 534 -3.26 19.84 19.99
CA ASP A 534 -1.80 19.89 20.00
C ASP A 534 -1.31 21.04 19.13
N PRO A 535 -0.86 22.16 19.74
CA PRO A 535 -0.52 23.38 18.99
C PRO A 535 0.75 23.21 18.13
N ILE A 536 1.66 22.29 18.47
CA ILE A 536 2.89 22.05 17.70
C ILE A 536 2.54 21.37 16.39
N ILE A 537 1.72 20.31 16.45
CA ILE A 537 1.25 19.60 15.25
C ILE A 537 0.40 20.53 14.40
N ALA A 538 -0.57 21.23 14.99
CA ALA A 538 -1.44 22.15 14.27
C ALA A 538 -0.64 23.21 13.50
N LYS A 539 0.32 23.86 14.19
CA LYS A 539 1.19 24.86 13.58
C LYS A 539 2.07 24.28 12.46
N ALA A 540 2.69 23.12 12.68
CA ALA A 540 3.57 22.51 11.69
C ALA A 540 2.80 22.16 10.40
N ILE A 541 1.57 21.64 10.54
CA ILE A 541 0.70 21.33 9.41
C ILE A 541 0.30 22.61 8.67
N ASP A 542 -0.11 23.65 9.37
CA ASP A 542 -0.48 24.94 8.77
C ASP A 542 0.71 25.57 8.04
N ASP A 543 1.91 25.47 8.60
CA ASP A 543 3.11 25.97 7.95
C ASP A 543 3.45 25.18 6.67
N VAL A 544 3.35 23.85 6.68
CA VAL A 544 3.53 23.03 5.47
C VAL A 544 2.56 23.44 4.36
N GLN A 545 1.28 23.70 4.70
CA GLN A 545 0.28 24.11 3.72
C GLN A 545 0.61 25.43 3.01
N LYS A 546 1.40 26.30 3.64
CA LYS A 546 1.85 27.58 3.04
C LYS A 546 2.94 27.39 1.98
N TYR A 547 3.76 26.33 2.13
CA TYR A 547 4.92 26.11 1.29
C TYR A 547 4.72 25.02 0.25
N VAL A 548 3.71 24.14 0.43
CA VAL A 548 3.43 23.10 -0.55
C VAL A 548 3.23 23.69 -1.93
N MET A 549 3.93 23.15 -2.93
CA MET A 549 3.97 23.64 -4.33
C MET A 549 4.77 24.95 -4.55
N VAL A 550 5.35 25.51 -3.50
CA VAL A 550 6.13 26.76 -3.58
C VAL A 550 7.58 26.52 -3.19
N ASP A 551 7.78 25.81 -2.07
CA ASP A 551 9.13 25.51 -1.53
C ASP A 551 9.11 24.12 -0.86
N TYR A 552 9.48 23.11 -1.64
CA TYR A 552 9.53 21.72 -1.13
C TYR A 552 10.61 21.49 -0.11
N THR A 553 11.74 22.19 -0.21
CA THR A 553 12.83 22.10 0.78
C THR A 553 12.31 22.52 2.15
N LYS A 554 11.55 23.61 2.18
CA LYS A 554 10.91 24.08 3.42
C LYS A 554 9.85 23.11 3.94
N CYS A 555 9.08 22.50 3.06
CA CYS A 555 8.14 21.44 3.44
C CYS A 555 8.88 20.25 4.08
N ASP A 556 9.96 19.78 3.48
CA ASP A 556 10.77 18.66 4.00
C ASP A 556 11.34 18.96 5.38
N GLU A 557 11.89 20.16 5.60
CA GLU A 557 12.37 20.61 6.91
C GLU A 557 11.28 20.56 7.97
N LEU A 558 10.11 21.13 7.67
CA LEU A 558 8.95 21.16 8.58
C LEU A 558 8.44 19.75 8.89
N MET A 559 8.37 18.90 7.88
CA MET A 559 7.93 17.52 8.03
C MET A 559 8.93 16.67 8.80
N LYS A 560 10.23 16.90 8.62
CA LYS A 560 11.28 16.24 9.37
C LYS A 560 11.21 16.60 10.86
N ALA A 561 11.01 17.88 11.17
CA ALA A 561 10.81 18.34 12.55
C ALA A 561 9.53 17.77 13.17
N LEU A 562 8.43 17.75 12.42
CA LEU A 562 7.16 17.16 12.86
C LEU A 562 7.30 15.65 13.12
N ASN A 563 8.02 14.93 12.24
CA ASN A 563 8.30 13.51 12.43
C ASN A 563 9.04 13.25 13.75
N GLN A 564 10.09 13.99 14.04
CA GLN A 564 10.83 13.86 15.29
C GLN A 564 9.95 14.12 16.52
N TYR A 565 9.10 15.15 16.45
CA TYR A 565 8.16 15.46 17.53
C TYR A 565 7.16 14.33 17.76
N THR A 566 6.52 13.82 16.71
CA THR A 566 5.51 12.77 16.83
C THR A 566 6.08 11.44 17.32
N LEU A 567 7.32 11.11 16.97
CA LEU A 567 8.05 9.95 17.51
C LEU A 567 8.27 10.10 19.02
N ASP A 568 8.74 11.27 19.49
CA ASP A 568 8.93 11.54 20.92
C ASP A 568 7.62 11.48 21.71
N GLN A 569 6.51 11.89 21.10
CA GLN A 569 5.18 11.81 21.72
C GLN A 569 4.61 10.38 21.77
N ALA A 570 5.16 9.43 21.01
CA ALA A 570 4.69 8.05 20.90
C ALA A 570 3.18 7.94 20.63
N PHE A 571 2.63 8.78 19.74
CA PHE A 571 1.20 8.73 19.39
C PHE A 571 0.79 7.42 18.70
N LEU A 572 1.75 6.77 18.07
CA LEU A 572 1.64 5.45 17.46
C LEU A 572 2.78 4.58 17.98
N ILE A 573 2.52 3.29 18.18
CA ILE A 573 3.58 2.32 18.47
C ILE A 573 3.82 1.52 17.19
N PRO A 574 4.85 1.84 16.39
CA PRO A 574 5.18 1.08 15.20
C PRO A 574 5.77 -0.26 15.59
N THR A 575 5.52 -1.30 14.80
CA THR A 575 6.26 -2.55 14.89
C THR A 575 7.27 -2.64 13.75
N PRO A 576 8.25 -3.56 13.78
CA PRO A 576 9.19 -3.73 12.69
C PRO A 576 8.48 -4.01 11.35
N ALA A 577 8.90 -3.31 10.30
CA ALA A 577 8.36 -3.44 8.96
C ALA A 577 9.09 -4.56 8.21
N ALA A 578 8.39 -5.65 7.92
CA ALA A 578 8.97 -6.80 7.22
C ALA A 578 9.32 -6.49 5.77
N TYR A 579 10.34 -7.16 5.23
CA TYR A 579 10.55 -7.20 3.79
C TYR A 579 9.56 -8.15 3.13
N GLY A 580 9.12 -7.77 1.94
CA GLY A 580 8.27 -8.57 1.07
C GLY A 580 8.77 -8.56 -0.37
N TYR A 581 8.18 -9.40 -1.20
CA TYR A 581 8.50 -9.52 -2.60
C TYR A 581 7.30 -9.26 -3.50
N ARG A 582 7.58 -8.61 -4.64
CA ARG A 582 6.85 -8.75 -5.90
C ARG A 582 7.63 -9.70 -6.77
N LEU A 583 6.94 -10.68 -7.32
CA LEU A 583 7.55 -11.68 -8.19
C LEU A 583 6.84 -11.67 -9.54
N TRP A 584 7.62 -11.81 -10.62
CA TRP A 584 7.08 -11.95 -11.96
C TRP A 584 7.93 -12.90 -12.80
N GLU A 585 7.30 -13.45 -13.79
CA GLU A 585 7.93 -14.43 -14.66
C GLU A 585 8.84 -13.76 -15.71
N PRO A 586 9.93 -14.39 -16.16
CA PRO A 586 10.95 -13.77 -17.00
C PRO A 586 10.47 -13.36 -18.40
N TRP A 587 9.35 -13.89 -18.86
CA TRP A 587 8.70 -13.48 -20.10
C TRP A 587 7.88 -12.19 -19.97
N ILE A 588 7.72 -11.66 -18.76
CA ILE A 588 7.10 -10.35 -18.52
C ILE A 588 8.18 -9.29 -18.65
N LYS A 589 8.01 -8.41 -19.60
CA LYS A 589 8.97 -7.38 -19.99
C LYS A 589 8.42 -5.97 -19.72
N ASN A 590 9.30 -4.98 -19.67
CA ASN A 590 8.98 -3.58 -19.35
C ASN A 590 8.36 -3.39 -17.96
N TYR A 591 8.57 -4.32 -17.04
CA TYR A 591 8.22 -4.21 -15.63
C TYR A 591 9.51 -4.30 -14.79
N TYR A 592 9.68 -3.39 -13.86
CA TYR A 592 10.91 -3.23 -13.09
C TYR A 592 10.67 -3.27 -11.57
N GLY A 593 9.52 -3.77 -11.15
CA GLY A 593 9.16 -3.89 -9.73
C GLY A 593 8.40 -2.68 -9.16
N GLU A 594 7.88 -1.80 -10.02
CA GLU A 594 7.09 -0.65 -9.61
C GLU A 594 5.83 -1.08 -8.83
N GLY A 595 5.33 -0.16 -7.99
CA GLY A 595 4.21 -0.37 -7.09
C GLY A 595 2.85 -0.49 -7.75
N PRO A 596 1.93 0.47 -7.58
CA PRO A 596 0.55 0.27 -8.00
C PRO A 596 0.41 -0.03 -9.49
N THR A 597 -0.24 -1.16 -9.80
CA THR A 597 -0.40 -1.70 -11.16
C THR A 597 -0.98 -0.70 -12.17
N LYS A 598 -1.83 0.21 -11.73
CA LYS A 598 -2.46 1.24 -12.57
C LYS A 598 -1.48 2.20 -13.26
N PHE A 599 -0.23 2.30 -12.81
CA PHE A 599 0.74 3.22 -13.40
C PHE A 599 1.63 2.56 -14.46
N TRP A 600 1.85 1.25 -14.39
CA TRP A 600 2.81 0.57 -15.26
C TRP A 600 2.21 -0.51 -16.16
N LEU A 601 0.99 -0.96 -15.88
CA LEU A 601 0.40 -2.13 -16.54
C LEU A 601 0.29 -1.98 -18.06
N GLN A 602 0.01 -0.77 -18.56
CA GLN A 602 -0.06 -0.50 -20.00
C GLN A 602 1.27 -0.67 -20.73
N TYR A 603 2.41 -0.57 -20.03
CA TYR A 603 3.75 -0.69 -20.62
C TYR A 603 4.26 -2.13 -20.70
N VAL A 604 3.62 -3.04 -19.99
CA VAL A 604 4.01 -4.45 -19.94
C VAL A 604 3.72 -5.15 -21.27
N TRP A 605 4.65 -5.98 -21.69
CA TRP A 605 4.42 -6.92 -22.78
C TRP A 605 4.86 -8.34 -22.40
N VAL A 606 4.26 -9.34 -23.07
CA VAL A 606 4.52 -10.76 -22.83
C VAL A 606 5.38 -11.31 -23.97
N ASP A 607 6.59 -11.76 -23.66
CA ASP A 607 7.41 -12.51 -24.59
C ASP A 607 6.86 -13.94 -24.73
N GLN A 608 5.94 -14.10 -25.68
CA GLN A 608 5.24 -15.36 -25.91
C GLN A 608 6.18 -16.46 -26.39
N ASP A 609 7.25 -16.09 -27.11
CA ASP A 609 8.25 -17.04 -27.60
C ASP A 609 9.05 -17.60 -26.43
N LEU A 610 9.50 -16.72 -25.52
CA LEU A 610 10.18 -17.14 -24.30
C LEU A 610 9.26 -17.97 -23.41
N LYS A 611 8.01 -17.55 -23.23
CA LYS A 611 6.99 -18.29 -22.44
C LYS A 611 6.83 -19.70 -22.99
N LYS A 612 6.65 -19.85 -24.29
CA LYS A 612 6.55 -21.14 -24.98
C LYS A 612 7.84 -21.97 -24.88
N ALA A 613 9.02 -21.35 -25.06
CA ALA A 613 10.32 -22.03 -24.94
C ALA A 613 10.56 -22.57 -23.51
N MET A 614 9.93 -21.96 -22.51
CA MET A 614 9.96 -22.44 -21.11
C MET A 614 8.86 -23.47 -20.80
N GLY A 615 8.07 -23.91 -21.78
CA GLY A 615 6.99 -24.89 -21.61
C GLY A 615 5.79 -24.34 -20.83
N ARG A 616 5.53 -23.07 -20.96
CA ARG A 616 4.47 -22.36 -20.23
C ARG A 616 3.36 -21.83 -21.14
#